data_2c762d69538699eb5774d198f8912a45
#
_entry.id   2c762d69538699eb5774d198f8912a45
#
_cell.length_a   1.000
_cell.length_b   1.000
_cell.length_c   1.000
_cell.angle_alpha   90.00
_cell.angle_beta   90.00
_cell.angle_gamma   90.00
#
_symmetry.space_group_name_H-M   'P 1'
#
loop_
_entity.id
_entity.type
_entity.pdbx_description
1 polymer ?
#
loop_
_entity_poly.entity_id
_entity_poly.type
_entity_poly.pdbx_seq_one_letter_code
_entity_poly.pdbx_strand_id
1 'polypeptide(L)'
;MKKLLWWICLVVAPAVLIAVELFHPAHFTANPGMYQFLSHAEHHDPQFSALAYFGPRWWFVLHMIQTPMVGLVAVGLWLMVDPVSGADGGAAIACAWLARLAIFVFLIYFTVLDAIGGIGLGRTILVVQGLLAEGKLSQQQFDGVVLMLNTMWVDPLVGGVGSFVSQTGSWAAFASAVLVAASLLLSGRAGWANMVPLLGFGWERQTSHASPQGPIAFGLLIIASVWLWWSRRRRDIARSLPA
;
A
#
# COMPACT_ATOMS: atom_id res chain seq x y z
N MET A 1 21.21 7.97 -11.57
CA MET A 1 19.79 7.65 -11.74
C MET A 1 19.31 6.57 -10.76
N LYS A 2 19.86 5.33 -10.71
CA LYS A 2 19.40 4.25 -9.79
C LYS A 2 19.40 4.65 -8.30
N LYS A 3 20.36 5.46 -7.82
CA LYS A 3 20.40 5.94 -6.42
C LYS A 3 19.22 6.87 -6.10
N LEU A 4 18.89 7.79 -7.00
CA LEU A 4 17.77 8.71 -6.83
C LEU A 4 16.44 7.94 -6.76
N LEU A 5 16.22 6.98 -7.69
CA LEU A 5 15.03 6.12 -7.68
C LEU A 5 14.93 5.30 -6.38
N TRP A 6 16.04 4.79 -5.86
CA TRP A 6 16.05 4.10 -4.56
C TRP A 6 15.46 4.96 -3.46
N TRP A 7 15.91 6.20 -3.32
CA TRP A 7 15.44 7.11 -2.27
C TRP A 7 13.99 7.56 -2.49
N ILE A 8 13.61 7.87 -3.73
CA ILE A 8 12.22 8.24 -4.04
C ILE A 8 11.27 7.08 -3.71
N CYS A 9 11.58 5.87 -4.16
CA CYS A 9 10.67 4.73 -4.08
C CYS A 9 10.63 4.06 -2.69
N LEU A 10 11.72 4.11 -1.94
CA LEU A 10 11.86 3.36 -0.68
C LEU A 10 11.96 4.23 0.57
N VAL A 11 12.00 5.56 0.42
CA VAL A 11 12.02 6.48 1.54
C VAL A 11 10.96 7.57 1.37
N VAL A 12 10.98 8.32 0.27
CA VAL A 12 10.04 9.44 0.08
C VAL A 12 8.61 8.94 -0.08
N ALA A 13 8.37 7.99 -0.98
CA ALA A 13 7.03 7.45 -1.19
C ALA A 13 6.44 6.79 0.08
N PRO A 14 7.16 5.92 0.81
CA PRO A 14 6.71 5.42 2.11
C PRO A 14 6.47 6.52 3.14
N ALA A 15 7.29 7.58 3.20
CA ALA A 15 7.06 8.68 4.13
C ALA A 15 5.78 9.45 3.83
N VAL A 16 5.47 9.67 2.54
CA VAL A 16 4.19 10.26 2.12
C VAL A 16 3.02 9.34 2.49
N LEU A 17 3.17 8.02 2.28
CA LEU A 17 2.15 7.04 2.66
C LEU A 17 1.92 7.02 4.18
N ILE A 18 2.97 7.09 5.01
CA ILE A 18 2.81 7.25 6.47
C ILE A 18 1.94 8.48 6.77
N ALA A 19 2.27 9.63 6.16
CA ALA A 19 1.55 10.87 6.43
C ALA A 19 0.06 10.79 6.07
N VAL A 20 -0.30 10.18 4.94
CA VAL A 20 -1.71 10.10 4.53
C VAL A 20 -2.47 8.97 5.23
N GLU A 21 -1.83 7.82 5.47
CA GLU A 21 -2.48 6.67 6.10
C GLU A 21 -2.69 6.85 7.62
N LEU A 22 -1.99 7.78 8.27
CA LEU A 22 -2.33 8.19 9.64
C LEU A 22 -3.76 8.68 9.78
N PHE A 23 -4.32 9.28 8.73
CA PHE A 23 -5.69 9.79 8.70
C PHE A 23 -6.69 8.79 8.09
N HIS A 24 -6.21 7.64 7.59
CA HIS A 24 -7.07 6.62 7.01
C HIS A 24 -7.82 5.87 8.12
N PRO A 25 -9.17 5.81 8.08
CA PRO A 25 -9.94 5.11 9.10
C PRO A 25 -9.62 3.61 9.12
N ALA A 26 -9.40 3.07 10.33
CA ALA A 26 -9.28 1.63 10.55
C ALA A 26 -10.65 1.01 10.83
N HIS A 27 -10.79 -0.29 10.58
CA HIS A 27 -11.93 -1.14 10.98
C HIS A 27 -13.31 -0.72 10.44
N PHE A 28 -13.42 0.38 9.67
CA PHE A 28 -14.72 0.80 9.14
C PHE A 28 -15.29 -0.18 8.09
N THR A 29 -14.47 -1.03 7.56
CA THR A 29 -14.80 -1.97 6.48
C THR A 29 -15.72 -3.11 6.90
N ALA A 30 -15.82 -3.38 8.22
CA ALA A 30 -16.73 -4.40 8.75
C ALA A 30 -18.19 -3.96 8.77
N ASN A 31 -18.47 -2.65 8.62
CA ASN A 31 -19.83 -2.11 8.67
C ASN A 31 -20.32 -1.73 7.26
N PRO A 32 -21.32 -2.42 6.70
CA PRO A 32 -21.83 -2.13 5.36
C PRO A 32 -22.48 -0.74 5.23
N GLY A 33 -22.85 -0.11 6.34
CA GLY A 33 -23.41 1.26 6.34
C GLY A 33 -22.35 2.37 6.27
N MET A 34 -21.08 2.04 6.25
CA MET A 34 -19.99 3.05 6.30
C MET A 34 -19.91 3.93 5.06
N TYR A 35 -20.47 3.53 3.94
CA TYR A 35 -20.56 4.41 2.78
C TYR A 35 -21.54 5.57 2.99
N GLN A 36 -22.59 5.35 3.74
CA GLN A 36 -23.44 6.46 4.22
C GLN A 36 -22.61 7.44 5.04
N PHE A 37 -21.75 6.92 5.91
CA PHE A 37 -20.86 7.73 6.72
C PHE A 37 -19.91 8.60 5.88
N LEU A 38 -19.34 8.05 4.80
CA LEU A 38 -18.52 8.82 3.87
C LEU A 38 -19.29 9.90 3.10
N SER A 39 -20.61 9.81 3.01
CA SER A 39 -21.43 10.85 2.36
C SER A 39 -21.76 12.05 3.26
N HIS A 40 -21.43 12.00 4.54
CA HIS A 40 -21.55 13.15 5.44
C HIS A 40 -20.46 14.20 5.16
N ALA A 41 -20.64 15.40 5.76
CA ALA A 41 -19.60 16.42 5.75
C ALA A 41 -18.29 15.89 6.35
N GLU A 42 -17.18 16.43 5.89
CA GLU A 42 -15.86 16.02 6.36
C GLU A 42 -15.71 16.25 7.87
N HIS A 43 -15.26 15.24 8.58
CA HIS A 43 -15.13 15.26 10.04
C HIS A 43 -14.06 14.29 10.54
N HIS A 44 -13.59 14.55 11.77
CA HIS A 44 -12.69 13.67 12.49
C HIS A 44 -13.50 12.73 13.39
N ASP A 45 -13.17 11.43 13.40
CA ASP A 45 -13.81 10.45 14.27
C ASP A 45 -12.77 9.49 14.90
N PRO A 46 -12.38 9.75 16.17
CA PRO A 46 -11.35 8.99 16.85
C PRO A 46 -11.73 7.53 17.19
N GLN A 47 -13.00 7.14 17.05
CA GLN A 47 -13.41 5.75 17.31
C GLN A 47 -12.79 4.76 16.29
N PHE A 48 -12.38 5.22 15.11
CA PHE A 48 -11.78 4.38 14.05
C PHE A 48 -10.25 4.40 14.09
N SER A 49 -9.64 5.50 14.47
CA SER A 49 -8.21 5.63 14.79
C SER A 49 -7.98 7.02 15.39
N ALA A 50 -6.86 7.22 16.07
CA ALA A 50 -6.55 8.48 16.75
C ALA A 50 -6.65 9.73 15.86
N LEU A 51 -6.39 9.58 14.55
CA LEU A 51 -6.40 10.66 13.57
C LEU A 51 -7.38 10.41 12.41
N ALA A 52 -8.27 9.40 12.54
CA ALA A 52 -9.20 9.05 11.46
C ALA A 52 -10.02 10.27 11.00
N TYR A 53 -10.03 10.50 9.69
CA TYR A 53 -10.73 11.59 9.06
C TYR A 53 -11.62 11.05 7.94
N PHE A 54 -12.87 11.46 7.94
CA PHE A 54 -13.90 11.01 7.02
C PHE A 54 -14.39 12.16 6.15
N GLY A 55 -15.01 11.82 5.05
CA GLY A 55 -15.60 12.70 4.09
C GLY A 55 -15.20 12.35 2.66
N PRO A 56 -16.06 12.58 1.67
CA PRO A 56 -15.85 12.10 0.31
C PRO A 56 -14.68 12.80 -0.38
N ARG A 57 -14.42 14.06 -0.04
CA ARG A 57 -13.29 14.80 -0.61
C ARG A 57 -11.97 14.29 -0.10
N TRP A 58 -11.85 14.10 1.22
CA TRP A 58 -10.64 13.55 1.83
C TRP A 58 -10.40 12.13 1.32
N TRP A 59 -11.43 11.29 1.30
CA TRP A 59 -11.33 9.92 0.80
C TRP A 59 -10.80 9.87 -0.63
N PHE A 60 -11.34 10.71 -1.52
CA PHE A 60 -10.85 10.84 -2.89
C PHE A 60 -9.39 11.28 -2.96
N VAL A 61 -9.01 12.35 -2.24
CA VAL A 61 -7.64 12.90 -2.26
C VAL A 61 -6.63 11.91 -1.69
N LEU A 62 -6.98 11.25 -0.58
CA LEU A 62 -6.13 10.24 0.04
C LEU A 62 -5.73 9.16 -0.98
N HIS A 63 -6.71 8.54 -1.63
CA HIS A 63 -6.44 7.45 -2.59
C HIS A 63 -5.78 7.94 -3.89
N MET A 64 -6.04 9.18 -4.31
CA MET A 64 -5.29 9.81 -5.42
C MET A 64 -3.79 9.98 -5.12
N ILE A 65 -3.43 10.17 -3.85
CA ILE A 65 -2.03 10.22 -3.42
C ILE A 65 -1.49 8.80 -3.18
N GLN A 66 -2.27 7.95 -2.53
CA GLN A 66 -1.89 6.60 -2.13
C GLN A 66 -1.52 5.73 -3.34
N THR A 67 -2.36 5.69 -4.37
CA THR A 67 -2.16 4.84 -5.55
C THR A 67 -0.79 5.03 -6.22
N PRO A 68 -0.37 6.23 -6.64
CA PRO A 68 0.96 6.41 -7.24
C PRO A 68 2.10 6.16 -6.26
N MET A 69 1.94 6.47 -4.97
CA MET A 69 2.98 6.22 -3.97
C MET A 69 3.18 4.71 -3.74
N VAL A 70 2.13 3.91 -3.70
CA VAL A 70 2.22 2.45 -3.66
C VAL A 70 2.87 1.90 -4.94
N GLY A 71 2.57 2.49 -6.10
CA GLY A 71 3.27 2.18 -7.35
C GLY A 71 4.79 2.40 -7.25
N LEU A 72 5.22 3.52 -6.65
CA LEU A 72 6.64 3.78 -6.39
C LEU A 72 7.24 2.78 -5.40
N VAL A 73 6.52 2.38 -4.35
CA VAL A 73 6.95 1.32 -3.42
C VAL A 73 7.17 0.00 -4.16
N ALA A 74 6.25 -0.39 -5.05
CA ALA A 74 6.40 -1.59 -5.88
C ALA A 74 7.67 -1.54 -6.74
N VAL A 75 7.94 -0.40 -7.39
CA VAL A 75 9.21 -0.16 -8.12
C VAL A 75 10.40 -0.27 -7.17
N GLY A 76 10.32 0.26 -5.96
CA GLY A 76 11.35 0.15 -4.94
C GLY A 76 11.68 -1.29 -4.56
N LEU A 77 10.67 -2.11 -4.29
CA LEU A 77 10.84 -3.54 -4.00
C LEU A 77 11.49 -4.27 -5.18
N TRP A 78 11.11 -3.93 -6.41
CA TRP A 78 11.76 -4.44 -7.63
C TRP A 78 13.25 -4.08 -7.69
N LEU A 79 13.60 -2.83 -7.39
CA LEU A 79 14.99 -2.37 -7.35
C LEU A 79 15.83 -3.08 -6.28
N MET A 80 15.24 -3.60 -5.21
CA MET A 80 15.96 -4.39 -4.20
C MET A 80 16.53 -5.67 -4.79
N VAL A 81 15.80 -6.35 -5.69
CA VAL A 81 16.20 -7.63 -6.31
C VAL A 81 16.84 -7.47 -7.68
N ASP A 82 16.88 -6.26 -8.25
CA ASP A 82 17.52 -5.98 -9.56
C ASP A 82 19.01 -6.41 -9.62
N PRO A 83 19.82 -6.27 -8.56
CA PRO A 83 21.22 -6.69 -8.57
C PRO A 83 21.45 -8.22 -8.56
N VAL A 84 20.42 -9.03 -8.28
CA VAL A 84 20.55 -10.49 -8.22
C VAL A 84 20.71 -11.05 -9.64
N SER A 85 21.77 -11.81 -9.87
CA SER A 85 22.20 -12.28 -11.20
C SER A 85 22.61 -13.75 -11.19
N GLY A 86 22.98 -14.28 -12.32
CA GLY A 86 23.42 -15.67 -12.50
C GLY A 86 24.55 -16.13 -11.57
N ALA A 87 25.40 -15.20 -11.12
CA ALA A 87 26.48 -15.48 -10.17
C ALA A 87 26.02 -15.74 -8.74
N ASP A 88 24.77 -15.36 -8.37
CA ASP A 88 24.26 -15.46 -7.02
C ASP A 88 23.59 -16.81 -6.69
N GLY A 89 23.56 -17.74 -7.65
CA GLY A 89 22.97 -19.08 -7.50
C GLY A 89 21.49 -19.16 -7.89
N GLY A 90 21.09 -20.37 -8.35
CA GLY A 90 19.76 -20.59 -8.94
C GLY A 90 18.59 -20.27 -7.99
N ALA A 91 18.71 -20.61 -6.72
CA ALA A 91 17.65 -20.35 -5.73
C ALA A 91 17.43 -18.83 -5.48
N ALA A 92 18.51 -18.05 -5.40
CA ALA A 92 18.43 -16.60 -5.24
C ALA A 92 17.72 -15.95 -6.45
N ILE A 93 18.05 -16.42 -7.67
CA ILE A 93 17.45 -15.93 -8.92
C ILE A 93 15.97 -16.32 -8.97
N ALA A 94 15.61 -17.56 -8.63
CA ALA A 94 14.23 -18.02 -8.61
C ALA A 94 13.40 -17.14 -7.65
N CYS A 95 13.91 -16.91 -6.44
CA CYS A 95 13.24 -15.99 -5.49
C CYS A 95 13.11 -14.57 -6.06
N ALA A 96 14.12 -14.04 -6.75
CA ALA A 96 14.07 -12.72 -7.36
C ALA A 96 12.99 -12.62 -8.47
N TRP A 97 12.82 -13.65 -9.29
CA TRP A 97 11.78 -13.69 -10.31
C TRP A 97 10.38 -13.84 -9.72
N LEU A 98 10.22 -14.72 -8.72
CA LEU A 98 8.96 -14.88 -7.99
C LEU A 98 8.59 -13.59 -7.24
N ALA A 99 9.58 -12.89 -6.65
CA ALA A 99 9.36 -11.58 -6.05
C ALA A 99 8.79 -10.57 -7.05
N ARG A 100 9.36 -10.50 -8.27
CA ARG A 100 8.87 -9.62 -9.33
C ARG A 100 7.42 -9.93 -9.73
N LEU A 101 7.08 -11.22 -9.83
CA LEU A 101 5.71 -11.64 -10.09
C LEU A 101 4.77 -11.23 -8.96
N ALA A 102 5.15 -11.47 -7.70
CA ALA A 102 4.36 -11.08 -6.54
C ALA A 102 4.19 -9.55 -6.45
N ILE A 103 5.24 -8.77 -6.72
CA ILE A 103 5.19 -7.30 -6.79
C ILE A 103 4.22 -6.83 -7.88
N PHE A 104 4.22 -7.47 -9.03
CA PHE A 104 3.29 -7.15 -10.13
C PHE A 104 1.85 -7.42 -9.74
N VAL A 105 1.57 -8.58 -9.13
CA VAL A 105 0.23 -8.94 -8.64
C VAL A 105 -0.21 -7.95 -7.55
N PHE A 106 0.66 -7.65 -6.58
CA PHE A 106 0.39 -6.64 -5.55
C PHE A 106 0.00 -5.29 -6.17
N LEU A 107 0.80 -4.78 -7.11
CA LEU A 107 0.54 -3.49 -7.75
C LEU A 107 -0.81 -3.46 -8.46
N ILE A 108 -1.14 -4.50 -9.25
CA ILE A 108 -2.40 -4.56 -9.99
C ILE A 108 -3.60 -4.60 -9.05
N TYR A 109 -3.62 -5.54 -8.11
CA TYR A 109 -4.77 -5.73 -7.24
C TYR A 109 -4.96 -4.57 -6.27
N PHE A 110 -3.86 -3.97 -5.79
CA PHE A 110 -3.94 -2.78 -4.96
C PHE A 110 -4.46 -1.57 -5.76
N THR A 111 -3.99 -1.38 -6.99
CA THR A 111 -4.51 -0.31 -7.88
C THR A 111 -6.00 -0.49 -8.18
N VAL A 112 -6.46 -1.73 -8.39
CA VAL A 112 -7.89 -2.01 -8.61
C VAL A 112 -8.70 -1.69 -7.35
N LEU A 113 -8.22 -2.08 -6.17
CA LEU A 113 -8.87 -1.77 -4.90
C LEU A 113 -9.00 -0.26 -4.69
N ASP A 114 -7.90 0.48 -4.85
CA ASP A 114 -7.89 1.94 -4.71
C ASP A 114 -8.74 2.65 -5.77
N ALA A 115 -8.74 2.15 -7.01
CA ALA A 115 -9.53 2.74 -8.09
C ALA A 115 -11.04 2.60 -7.84
N ILE A 116 -11.50 1.44 -7.33
CA ILE A 116 -12.92 1.16 -7.09
C ILE A 116 -13.33 1.71 -5.71
N GLY A 117 -12.69 1.20 -4.64
CA GLY A 117 -13.06 1.48 -3.25
C GLY A 117 -12.58 2.85 -2.74
N GLY A 118 -11.57 3.41 -3.36
CA GLY A 118 -10.99 4.70 -3.00
C GLY A 118 -11.45 5.83 -3.92
N ILE A 119 -10.79 5.95 -5.05
CA ILE A 119 -10.94 7.06 -6.01
C ILE A 119 -12.37 7.10 -6.58
N GLY A 120 -12.85 5.96 -7.09
CA GLY A 120 -14.17 5.86 -7.71
C GLY A 120 -15.29 6.15 -6.73
N LEU A 121 -15.21 5.58 -5.54
CA LEU A 121 -16.17 5.81 -4.47
C LEU A 121 -16.24 7.29 -4.07
N GLY A 122 -15.12 7.86 -3.63
CA GLY A 122 -15.08 9.26 -3.17
C GLY A 122 -15.55 10.21 -4.27
N ARG A 123 -15.14 9.98 -5.52
CA ARG A 123 -15.56 10.82 -6.65
C ARG A 123 -17.05 10.66 -6.95
N THR A 124 -17.61 9.46 -6.90
CA THR A 124 -19.04 9.23 -7.12
C THR A 124 -19.88 9.98 -6.10
N ILE A 125 -19.53 9.88 -4.81
CA ILE A 125 -20.24 10.61 -3.75
C ILE A 125 -20.20 12.12 -4.01
N LEU A 126 -19.03 12.69 -4.30
CA LEU A 126 -18.91 14.14 -4.59
C LEU A 126 -19.79 14.58 -5.78
N VAL A 127 -19.86 13.76 -6.84
CA VAL A 127 -20.67 14.07 -8.01
C VAL A 127 -22.17 14.04 -7.66
N VAL A 128 -22.62 13.00 -6.97
CA VAL A 128 -24.06 12.88 -6.64
C VAL A 128 -24.51 13.90 -5.60
N GLN A 129 -23.64 14.30 -4.66
CA GLN A 129 -23.90 15.41 -3.75
C GLN A 129 -24.05 16.74 -4.52
N GLY A 130 -23.20 16.99 -5.51
CA GLY A 130 -23.33 18.15 -6.38
C GLY A 130 -24.65 18.17 -7.15
N LEU A 131 -25.03 17.04 -7.75
CA LEU A 131 -26.29 16.91 -8.49
C LEU A 131 -27.53 17.07 -7.58
N LEU A 132 -27.46 16.58 -6.33
CA LEU A 132 -28.50 16.80 -5.33
C LEU A 132 -28.62 18.29 -4.97
N ALA A 133 -27.51 18.95 -4.73
CA ALA A 133 -27.47 20.39 -4.41
C ALA A 133 -27.98 21.28 -5.54
N GLU A 134 -27.78 20.84 -6.79
CA GLU A 134 -28.29 21.53 -7.99
C GLU A 134 -29.78 21.18 -8.29
N GLY A 135 -30.41 20.35 -7.48
CA GLY A 135 -31.81 19.90 -7.70
C GLY A 135 -31.96 18.96 -8.89
N LYS A 136 -30.89 18.42 -9.44
CA LYS A 136 -30.89 17.44 -10.56
C LYS A 136 -31.14 16.02 -10.11
N LEU A 137 -31.00 15.71 -8.83
CA LEU A 137 -31.35 14.45 -8.19
C LEU A 137 -32.30 14.75 -7.01
N SER A 138 -33.25 13.85 -6.81
CA SER A 138 -34.03 13.80 -5.56
C SER A 138 -33.23 13.13 -4.44
N GLN A 139 -33.60 13.36 -3.18
CA GLN A 139 -33.02 12.68 -2.03
C GLN A 139 -33.14 11.14 -2.19
N GLN A 140 -34.28 10.64 -2.65
CA GLN A 140 -34.48 9.21 -2.88
C GLN A 140 -33.50 8.61 -3.92
N GLN A 141 -33.18 9.36 -4.97
CA GLN A 141 -32.18 8.93 -5.96
C GLN A 141 -30.77 8.92 -5.37
N PHE A 142 -30.43 9.92 -4.57
CA PHE A 142 -29.17 9.98 -3.83
C PHE A 142 -29.02 8.78 -2.88
N ASP A 143 -30.07 8.50 -2.08
CA ASP A 143 -30.08 7.36 -1.15
C ASP A 143 -29.94 6.01 -1.90
N GLY A 144 -30.53 5.90 -3.09
CA GLY A 144 -30.36 4.75 -3.97
C GLY A 144 -28.91 4.53 -4.42
N VAL A 145 -28.20 5.62 -4.75
CA VAL A 145 -26.77 5.52 -5.09
C VAL A 145 -25.95 5.10 -3.87
N VAL A 146 -26.20 5.66 -2.71
CA VAL A 146 -25.53 5.28 -1.46
C VAL A 146 -25.78 3.83 -1.11
N LEU A 147 -27.01 3.34 -1.27
CA LEU A 147 -27.36 1.93 -1.08
C LEU A 147 -26.57 1.02 -2.03
N MET A 148 -26.47 1.40 -3.30
CA MET A 148 -25.68 0.64 -4.29
C MET A 148 -24.20 0.58 -3.90
N LEU A 149 -23.62 1.70 -3.46
CA LEU A 149 -22.22 1.77 -3.03
C LEU A 149 -21.98 0.91 -1.78
N ASN A 150 -22.90 0.93 -0.81
CA ASN A 150 -22.84 0.04 0.36
C ASN A 150 -22.88 -1.44 -0.04
N THR A 151 -23.73 -1.80 -0.99
CA THR A 151 -23.85 -3.18 -1.48
C THR A 151 -22.56 -3.62 -2.18
N MET A 152 -21.99 -2.75 -3.02
CA MET A 152 -20.72 -3.05 -3.70
C MET A 152 -19.55 -3.15 -2.73
N TRP A 153 -19.58 -2.44 -1.61
CA TRP A 153 -18.51 -2.50 -0.61
C TRP A 153 -18.37 -3.86 0.05
N VAL A 154 -19.47 -4.53 0.25
CA VAL A 154 -19.50 -5.88 0.84
C VAL A 154 -19.47 -7.00 -0.22
N ASP A 155 -19.31 -6.65 -1.50
CA ASP A 155 -19.19 -7.62 -2.57
C ASP A 155 -17.92 -8.49 -2.37
N PRO A 156 -18.06 -9.83 -2.40
CA PRO A 156 -16.94 -10.72 -2.11
C PRO A 156 -15.82 -10.71 -3.16
N LEU A 157 -16.09 -10.19 -4.36
CA LEU A 157 -15.10 -10.16 -5.44
C LEU A 157 -14.34 -8.84 -5.51
N VAL A 158 -15.06 -7.71 -5.54
CA VAL A 158 -14.48 -6.38 -5.81
C VAL A 158 -14.71 -5.36 -4.70
N GLY A 159 -15.37 -5.74 -3.63
CA GLY A 159 -15.67 -4.86 -2.50
C GLY A 159 -14.46 -4.36 -1.75
N GLY A 160 -14.68 -3.87 -0.54
CA GLY A 160 -13.62 -3.38 0.34
C GLY A 160 -12.70 -4.46 0.89
N VAL A 161 -12.20 -4.21 2.09
CA VAL A 161 -11.32 -5.16 2.81
C VAL A 161 -12.05 -6.49 3.03
N GLY A 162 -11.38 -7.59 2.71
CA GLY A 162 -11.95 -8.94 2.77
C GLY A 162 -12.41 -9.49 1.43
N SER A 163 -12.60 -8.65 0.41
CA SER A 163 -12.89 -9.11 -0.95
C SER A 163 -11.71 -9.86 -1.58
N PHE A 164 -11.98 -10.62 -2.63
CA PHE A 164 -10.94 -11.31 -3.40
C PHE A 164 -9.85 -10.36 -3.90
N VAL A 165 -10.24 -9.19 -4.41
CA VAL A 165 -9.30 -8.16 -4.87
C VAL A 165 -8.40 -7.70 -3.72
N SER A 166 -8.97 -7.33 -2.59
CA SER A 166 -8.24 -6.88 -1.40
C SER A 166 -7.29 -7.95 -0.85
N GLN A 167 -7.79 -9.18 -0.68
CA GLN A 167 -7.01 -10.30 -0.15
C GLN A 167 -5.86 -10.68 -1.07
N THR A 168 -6.11 -10.74 -2.38
CA THR A 168 -5.06 -11.07 -3.35
C THR A 168 -3.94 -10.03 -3.33
N GLY A 169 -4.28 -8.73 -3.30
CA GLY A 169 -3.29 -7.65 -3.19
C GLY A 169 -2.48 -7.71 -1.90
N SER A 170 -3.15 -7.93 -0.77
CA SER A 170 -2.51 -8.00 0.56
C SER A 170 -1.55 -9.18 0.68
N TRP A 171 -1.97 -10.38 0.27
CA TRP A 171 -1.12 -11.56 0.28
C TRP A 171 0.04 -11.47 -0.72
N ALA A 172 -0.17 -10.84 -1.88
CA ALA A 172 0.90 -10.59 -2.84
C ALA A 172 1.94 -9.59 -2.30
N ALA A 173 1.53 -8.58 -1.52
CA ALA A 173 2.44 -7.68 -0.81
C ALA A 173 3.32 -8.45 0.21
N PHE A 174 2.70 -9.31 1.02
CA PHE A 174 3.43 -10.18 1.95
C PHE A 174 4.41 -11.11 1.22
N ALA A 175 3.93 -11.82 0.20
CA ALA A 175 4.75 -12.71 -0.60
C ALA A 175 5.93 -11.98 -1.25
N SER A 176 5.71 -10.76 -1.74
CA SER A 176 6.78 -9.94 -2.31
C SER A 176 7.87 -9.63 -1.29
N ALA A 177 7.51 -9.24 -0.07
CA ALA A 177 8.46 -8.96 1.01
C ALA A 177 9.27 -10.21 1.40
N VAL A 178 8.60 -11.36 1.56
CA VAL A 178 9.25 -12.65 1.87
C VAL A 178 10.23 -13.06 0.77
N LEU A 179 9.81 -12.99 -0.50
CA LEU A 179 10.63 -13.41 -1.65
C LEU A 179 11.80 -12.45 -1.90
N VAL A 180 11.60 -11.13 -1.69
CA VAL A 180 12.71 -10.17 -1.70
C VAL A 180 13.71 -10.50 -0.60
N ALA A 181 13.23 -10.73 0.63
CA ALA A 181 14.09 -11.11 1.76
C ALA A 181 14.87 -12.40 1.47
N ALA A 182 14.20 -13.45 1.00
CA ALA A 182 14.83 -14.72 0.64
C ALA A 182 15.90 -14.55 -0.46
N SER A 183 15.59 -13.81 -1.51
CA SER A 183 16.54 -13.53 -2.60
C SER A 183 17.79 -12.81 -2.11
N LEU A 184 17.65 -11.80 -1.24
CA LEU A 184 18.76 -11.04 -0.69
C LEU A 184 19.61 -11.86 0.29
N LEU A 185 19.00 -12.74 1.08
CA LEU A 185 19.70 -13.67 1.98
C LEU A 185 20.49 -14.70 1.20
N LEU A 186 19.85 -15.40 0.26
CA LEU A 186 20.46 -16.46 -0.53
C LEU A 186 21.60 -15.96 -1.43
N SER A 187 21.52 -14.72 -1.89
CA SER A 187 22.60 -14.06 -2.64
C SER A 187 23.70 -13.46 -1.74
N GLY A 188 23.61 -13.60 -0.42
CA GLY A 188 24.57 -13.00 0.51
C GLY A 188 24.59 -11.45 0.50
N ARG A 189 23.56 -10.82 -0.09
CA ARG A 189 23.48 -9.36 -0.23
C ARG A 189 22.92 -8.69 1.01
N ALA A 190 22.33 -9.45 1.93
CA ALA A 190 21.87 -8.97 3.24
C ALA A 190 22.01 -10.06 4.30
N GLY A 191 22.14 -9.64 5.56
CA GLY A 191 22.09 -10.53 6.72
C GLY A 191 20.65 -10.62 7.28
N TRP A 192 20.40 -11.58 8.18
CA TRP A 192 19.09 -11.81 8.79
C TRP A 192 18.51 -10.57 9.48
N ALA A 193 19.33 -9.82 10.21
CA ALA A 193 18.87 -8.63 10.91
C ALA A 193 18.24 -7.58 9.98
N ASN A 194 18.74 -7.48 8.73
CA ASN A 194 18.20 -6.57 7.73
C ASN A 194 16.83 -7.01 7.19
N MET A 195 16.51 -8.31 7.34
CA MET A 195 15.27 -8.87 6.78
C MET A 195 14.09 -8.71 7.73
N VAL A 196 14.32 -8.64 9.04
CA VAL A 196 13.27 -8.51 10.04
C VAL A 196 12.32 -7.33 9.74
N PRO A 197 12.79 -6.10 9.53
CA PRO A 197 11.88 -4.99 9.21
C PRO A 197 11.21 -5.15 7.83
N LEU A 198 11.85 -5.81 6.86
CA LEU A 198 11.22 -6.08 5.57
C LEU A 198 10.09 -7.11 5.68
N LEU A 199 10.27 -8.16 6.48
CA LEU A 199 9.23 -9.14 6.76
C LEU A 199 8.08 -8.50 7.57
N GLY A 200 8.43 -7.64 8.54
CA GLY A 200 7.46 -6.84 9.30
C GLY A 200 6.63 -5.92 8.40
N PHE A 201 7.24 -5.25 7.41
CA PHE A 201 6.53 -4.49 6.39
C PHE A 201 5.47 -5.36 5.69
N GLY A 202 5.88 -6.54 5.21
CA GLY A 202 4.97 -7.44 4.51
C GLY A 202 3.81 -7.91 5.40
N TRP A 203 4.08 -8.25 6.65
CA TRP A 203 3.09 -8.69 7.62
C TRP A 203 2.06 -7.61 7.95
N GLU A 204 2.52 -6.42 8.35
CA GLU A 204 1.61 -5.30 8.66
C GLU A 204 0.77 -4.92 7.44
N ARG A 205 1.37 -4.93 6.26
CA ARG A 205 0.68 -4.61 5.02
C ARG A 205 -0.37 -5.65 4.61
N GLN A 206 -0.15 -6.92 4.95
CA GLN A 206 -1.13 -7.98 4.74
C GLN A 206 -2.31 -7.84 5.70
N THR A 207 -2.08 -7.43 6.94
CA THR A 207 -3.14 -7.30 7.95
C THR A 207 -4.04 -6.10 7.70
N SER A 208 -3.48 -4.94 7.37
CA SER A 208 -4.21 -3.72 7.01
C SER A 208 -3.30 -2.69 6.33
N HIS A 209 -3.90 -1.82 5.51
CA HIS A 209 -3.22 -0.61 5.03
C HIS A 209 -3.62 0.65 5.82
N ALA A 210 -4.70 0.58 6.59
CA ALA A 210 -5.16 1.69 7.42
C ALA A 210 -4.30 1.86 8.69
N SER A 211 -4.49 2.98 9.39
CA SER A 211 -3.84 3.25 10.68
C SER A 211 -4.27 2.23 11.76
N PRO A 212 -3.35 1.74 12.62
CA PRO A 212 -1.93 2.08 12.68
C PRO A 212 -1.01 1.19 11.81
N GLN A 213 -1.52 0.09 11.23
CA GLN A 213 -0.72 -0.91 10.52
C GLN A 213 -0.02 -0.36 9.28
N GLY A 214 -0.72 0.44 8.46
CA GLY A 214 -0.15 1.07 7.27
C GLY A 214 1.08 1.93 7.58
N PRO A 215 0.97 2.94 8.46
CA PRO A 215 2.12 3.73 8.92
C PRO A 215 3.26 2.90 9.48
N ILE A 216 2.98 1.86 10.29
CA ILE A 216 4.00 0.94 10.82
C ILE A 216 4.70 0.19 9.69
N ALA A 217 3.94 -0.37 8.75
CA ALA A 217 4.47 -1.08 7.60
C ALA A 217 5.47 -0.23 6.81
N PHE A 218 5.07 0.98 6.42
CA PHE A 218 5.95 1.86 5.67
C PHE A 218 7.14 2.36 6.47
N GLY A 219 7.00 2.56 7.77
CA GLY A 219 8.13 2.82 8.67
C GLY A 219 9.17 1.68 8.66
N LEU A 220 8.71 0.44 8.75
CA LEU A 220 9.56 -0.75 8.67
C LEU A 220 10.24 -0.88 7.29
N LEU A 221 9.54 -0.53 6.20
CA LEU A 221 10.15 -0.51 4.87
C LEU A 221 11.27 0.53 4.75
N ILE A 222 11.08 1.73 5.30
CA ILE A 222 12.12 2.77 5.34
C ILE A 222 13.34 2.24 6.11
N ILE A 223 13.14 1.67 7.31
CA ILE A 223 14.21 1.10 8.13
C ILE A 223 14.97 0.01 7.35
N ALA A 224 14.28 -0.94 6.75
CA ALA A 224 14.87 -2.00 5.92
C ALA A 224 15.72 -1.41 4.79
N SER A 225 15.18 -0.42 4.09
CA SER A 225 15.79 0.18 2.90
C SER A 225 17.06 0.98 3.23
N VAL A 226 17.01 1.79 4.27
CA VAL A 226 18.16 2.58 4.76
C VAL A 226 19.26 1.66 5.28
N TRP A 227 18.91 0.64 6.06
CA TRP A 227 19.84 -0.34 6.57
C TRP A 227 20.53 -1.13 5.47
N LEU A 228 19.75 -1.63 4.47
CA LEU A 228 20.30 -2.31 3.30
C LEU A 228 21.26 -1.43 2.50
N TRP A 229 20.90 -0.16 2.27
CA TRP A 229 21.75 0.79 1.58
C TRP A 229 23.06 1.01 2.31
N TRP A 230 23.01 1.19 3.64
CA TRP A 230 24.19 1.38 4.47
C TRP A 230 25.10 0.15 4.53
N SER A 231 24.51 -1.04 4.67
CA SER A 231 25.23 -2.31 4.68
C SER A 231 25.96 -2.58 3.35
N ARG A 232 25.36 -2.21 2.23
CA ARG A 232 26.00 -2.29 0.90
C ARG A 232 27.19 -1.34 0.82
N ARG A 233 27.03 -0.09 1.23
CA ARG A 233 28.09 0.91 1.19
C ARG A 233 29.31 0.52 2.04
N ARG A 234 29.08 -0.04 3.24
CA ARG A 234 30.18 -0.54 4.10
C ARG A 234 30.98 -1.66 3.43
N ARG A 235 30.31 -2.59 2.75
CA ARG A 235 30.99 -3.68 2.03
C ARG A 235 31.80 -3.18 0.84
N ASP A 236 31.28 -2.21 0.10
CA ASP A 236 32.00 -1.60 -1.02
C ASP A 236 33.29 -0.90 -0.54
N ILE A 237 33.21 -0.16 0.56
CA ILE A 237 34.39 0.49 1.18
C ILE A 237 35.40 -0.57 1.65
N ALA A 238 34.97 -1.63 2.35
CA ALA A 238 35.87 -2.68 2.82
C ALA A 238 36.58 -3.42 1.68
N ARG A 239 35.95 -3.56 0.51
CA ARG A 239 36.56 -4.16 -0.68
C ARG A 239 37.52 -3.25 -1.42
N SER A 240 37.46 -1.94 -1.21
CA SER A 240 38.32 -0.95 -1.85
C SER A 240 39.60 -0.65 -1.07
N LEU A 241 39.74 -1.15 0.16
CA LEU A 241 40.96 -0.98 0.97
C LEU A 241 42.00 -2.01 0.49
N PRO A 242 43.27 -1.57 0.25
CA PRO A 242 44.35 -2.49 -0.07
C PRO A 242 44.64 -3.42 1.11
N ALA A 243 44.97 -4.67 0.80
CA ALA A 243 45.39 -5.68 1.78
C ALA A 243 46.75 -5.37 2.37
#